data_6f509d087f0fa5c8b168c734ab509d70
#
_entry.id   6f509d087f0fa5c8b168c734ab509d70
#
_cell.length_a   1.000
_cell.length_b   1.000
_cell.length_c   1.000
_cell.angle_alpha   90.00
_cell.angle_beta   90.00
_cell.angle_gamma   90.00
#
_symmetry.space_group_name_H-M   'P 1'
#
loop_
_entity.id
_entity.type
_entity.pdbx_description
1 polymer ?
#
loop_
_entity_poly.entity_id
_entity_poly.type
_entity_poly.pdbx_seq_one_letter_code
_entity_poly.pdbx_strand_id
1 'polypeptide(L)'
;MFEIREIASALGAKAHGQAYVCGVSTDSRSIKPGELFVALQGPNFDGHEFISAAFHHGASAALLSRETGSEIPYLLVKDTRSALGQLAQVWRKRCGLPVVAITGSNGKTTVKEMLSAIARAEWGNNHVLSTRGNFNNEIGLPLTLLQVRSFHRMAVLEMGMNHSGEIRYLSGIAMPDVALVNNAQNAHLEGLGTVEAVARAKGEIYEGLGSAGIAVINADDRFFPLWRQLAKPREILTFGISHGDIRARYVLEAVSSRITLLLPDNAALDVRLNVPGEHNVRNAIAATAAALAAGIGIDAIRNGLEGFAGVSGRLQIKSGQNGALLLDDSYNANPDSVRVAIDVLARQPGRKIFILGDMGELGEKTAGLHSYIGDLTRDAGIDALYTVGHYSLQALQSFKGEGKHFDDQVELVEHIRKQIDKNTTLLIKGSRFMKMERVVHALETVENVDGFRGDTCF
;
A
#
# COMPACT_ATOMS: atom_id res chain seq x y z
N MET A 1 -12.97 15.59 19.71
CA MET A 1 -11.49 15.44 19.73
C MET A 1 -10.83 16.46 20.65
N PHE A 2 -10.85 17.72 20.26
CA PHE A 2 -10.10 18.78 20.94
C PHE A 2 -10.86 20.11 20.95
N GLU A 3 -10.64 20.92 21.97
CA GLU A 3 -10.87 22.35 21.85
C GLU A 3 -9.73 23.00 21.06
N ILE A 4 -10.04 24.03 20.26
CA ILE A 4 -9.03 24.76 19.47
C ILE A 4 -7.87 25.30 20.33
N ARG A 5 -8.12 25.68 21.58
CA ARG A 5 -7.10 26.12 22.54
C ARG A 5 -6.15 25.01 22.97
N GLU A 6 -6.64 23.77 23.09
CA GLU A 6 -5.79 22.61 23.38
C GLU A 6 -4.85 22.32 22.20
N ILE A 7 -5.38 22.39 20.98
CA ILE A 7 -4.56 22.24 19.76
C ILE A 7 -3.50 23.36 19.71
N ALA A 8 -3.89 24.61 19.97
CA ALA A 8 -2.98 25.73 19.98
C ALA A 8 -1.82 25.52 20.97
N SER A 9 -2.13 25.11 22.20
CA SER A 9 -1.13 24.79 23.21
C SER A 9 -0.18 23.69 22.77
N ALA A 10 -0.72 22.59 22.18
CA ALA A 10 0.05 21.46 21.74
C ALA A 10 0.98 21.77 20.55
N LEU A 11 0.55 22.69 19.67
CA LEU A 11 1.30 23.09 18.48
C LEU A 11 2.18 24.34 18.68
N GLY A 12 2.12 24.99 19.84
CA GLY A 12 2.73 26.31 20.03
C GLY A 12 2.15 27.38 19.09
N ALA A 13 0.86 27.26 18.75
CA ALA A 13 0.15 28.08 17.79
C ALA A 13 -0.66 29.19 18.49
N LYS A 14 -1.08 30.21 17.71
CA LYS A 14 -2.05 31.21 18.17
C LYS A 14 -3.46 30.73 17.78
N ALA A 15 -4.38 30.69 18.76
CA ALA A 15 -5.79 30.42 18.51
C ALA A 15 -6.58 31.72 18.41
N HIS A 16 -7.43 31.83 17.42
CA HIS A 16 -8.42 32.92 17.24
C HIS A 16 -9.84 32.32 17.30
N GLY A 17 -10.68 32.87 18.15
CA GLY A 17 -12.04 32.39 18.40
C GLY A 17 -12.09 31.20 19.34
N GLN A 18 -13.25 30.53 19.35
CA GLN A 18 -13.51 29.30 20.12
C GLN A 18 -14.24 28.31 19.23
N ALA A 19 -13.78 27.06 19.22
CA ALA A 19 -14.38 25.96 18.49
C ALA A 19 -14.05 24.61 19.11
N TYR A 20 -14.94 23.65 18.92
CA TYR A 20 -14.73 22.22 19.18
C TYR A 20 -14.48 21.50 17.87
N VAL A 21 -13.45 20.66 17.82
CA VAL A 21 -13.03 19.92 16.64
C VAL A 21 -13.24 18.42 16.87
N CYS A 22 -14.05 17.75 16.01
CA CYS A 22 -14.33 16.31 16.10
C CYS A 22 -13.57 15.47 15.07
N GLY A 23 -12.96 16.08 14.07
CA GLY A 23 -12.18 15.45 12.99
C GLY A 23 -11.26 16.43 12.31
N VAL A 24 -10.56 15.97 11.27
CA VAL A 24 -9.64 16.81 10.48
C VAL A 24 -9.80 16.45 9.01
N SER A 25 -9.88 17.47 8.14
CA SER A 25 -9.90 17.31 6.68
C SER A 25 -8.99 18.32 6.01
N THR A 26 -8.42 17.94 4.87
CA THR A 26 -7.66 18.83 3.97
C THR A 26 -8.41 19.12 2.68
N ASP A 27 -9.64 18.56 2.50
CA ASP A 27 -10.47 18.75 1.32
C ASP A 27 -11.79 19.43 1.72
N SER A 28 -11.97 20.66 1.25
CA SER A 28 -13.16 21.48 1.51
C SER A 28 -14.45 20.90 0.95
N ARG A 29 -14.39 19.99 -0.02
CA ARG A 29 -15.55 19.38 -0.71
C ARG A 29 -16.13 18.21 0.08
N SER A 30 -15.29 17.52 0.85
CA SER A 30 -15.65 16.30 1.60
C SER A 30 -15.59 16.49 3.12
N ILE A 31 -15.31 17.70 3.59
CA ILE A 31 -15.26 18.05 5.02
C ILE A 31 -16.62 17.84 5.67
N LYS A 32 -16.61 17.33 6.89
CA LYS A 32 -17.82 17.05 7.66
C LYS A 32 -18.05 18.13 8.71
N PRO A 33 -19.32 18.33 9.14
CA PRO A 33 -19.62 19.25 10.23
C PRO A 33 -18.79 18.96 11.49
N GLY A 34 -18.20 20.00 12.05
CA GLY A 34 -17.36 19.90 13.24
C GLY A 34 -15.89 19.55 12.98
N GLU A 35 -15.44 19.36 11.74
CA GLU A 35 -14.02 19.10 11.45
C GLU A 35 -13.17 20.36 11.37
N LEU A 36 -11.88 20.22 11.64
CA LEU A 36 -10.84 21.21 11.38
C LEU A 36 -10.41 21.14 9.92
N PHE A 37 -10.53 22.24 9.20
CA PHE A 37 -9.99 22.37 7.86
C PHE A 37 -8.50 22.73 7.92
N VAL A 38 -7.63 21.92 7.33
CA VAL A 38 -6.19 22.21 7.23
C VAL A 38 -5.89 22.78 5.86
N ALA A 39 -5.55 24.07 5.79
CA ALA A 39 -5.22 24.77 4.56
C ALA A 39 -3.79 24.42 4.11
N LEU A 40 -3.63 23.30 3.41
CA LEU A 40 -2.35 22.89 2.83
C LEU A 40 -2.03 23.72 1.59
N GLN A 41 -0.74 23.96 1.37
CA GLN A 41 -0.22 24.56 0.16
C GLN A 41 0.54 23.52 -0.65
N GLY A 42 0.21 23.41 -1.93
CA GLY A 42 0.85 22.54 -2.91
C GLY A 42 1.41 23.32 -4.10
N PRO A 43 2.10 22.65 -5.04
CA PRO A 43 2.68 23.33 -6.21
C PRO A 43 1.65 24.03 -7.10
N ASN A 44 0.42 23.48 -7.16
CA ASN A 44 -0.62 23.91 -8.10
C ASN A 44 -1.90 24.41 -7.38
N PHE A 45 -1.91 24.52 -6.06
CA PHE A 45 -3.08 24.98 -5.31
C PHE A 45 -2.67 25.58 -3.95
N ASP A 46 -3.51 26.47 -3.43
CA ASP A 46 -3.40 27.01 -2.07
C ASP A 46 -4.72 26.75 -1.31
N GLY A 47 -4.65 25.92 -0.26
CA GLY A 47 -5.79 25.59 0.58
C GLY A 47 -6.44 26.79 1.26
N HIS A 48 -5.72 27.90 1.43
CA HIS A 48 -6.25 29.12 2.03
C HIS A 48 -7.37 29.76 1.17
N GLU A 49 -7.41 29.50 -0.12
CA GLU A 49 -8.46 29.98 -1.02
C GLU A 49 -9.80 29.27 -0.80
N PHE A 50 -9.78 28.10 -0.15
CA PHE A 50 -10.96 27.25 0.06
C PHE A 50 -11.57 27.35 1.47
N ILE A 51 -11.09 28.25 2.32
CA ILE A 51 -11.56 28.42 3.70
C ILE A 51 -13.06 28.68 3.76
N SER A 52 -13.56 29.63 2.98
CA SER A 52 -15.00 29.96 2.93
C SER A 52 -15.84 28.76 2.49
N ALA A 53 -15.37 27.99 1.51
CA ALA A 53 -16.04 26.76 1.06
C ALA A 53 -16.04 25.69 2.17
N ALA A 54 -14.94 25.49 2.89
CA ALA A 54 -14.86 24.54 3.99
C ALA A 54 -15.85 24.89 5.11
N PHE A 55 -15.95 26.16 5.48
CA PHE A 55 -16.93 26.60 6.48
C PHE A 55 -18.38 26.46 6.01
N HIS A 56 -18.65 26.75 4.73
CA HIS A 56 -19.98 26.51 4.15
C HIS A 56 -20.38 25.04 4.23
N HIS A 57 -19.41 24.10 4.13
CA HIS A 57 -19.64 22.67 4.30
C HIS A 57 -19.56 22.18 5.76
N GLY A 58 -19.39 23.07 6.73
CA GLY A 58 -19.52 22.78 8.15
C GLY A 58 -18.20 22.64 8.93
N ALA A 59 -17.06 23.10 8.39
CA ALA A 59 -15.85 23.21 9.19
C ALA A 59 -16.10 24.06 10.44
N SER A 60 -15.61 23.64 11.62
CA SER A 60 -15.74 24.43 12.84
C SER A 60 -14.54 25.33 13.12
N ALA A 61 -13.40 25.03 12.56
CA ALA A 61 -12.18 25.84 12.63
C ALA A 61 -11.26 25.56 11.43
N ALA A 62 -10.26 26.42 11.22
CA ALA A 62 -9.21 26.23 10.22
C ALA A 62 -7.81 26.24 10.84
N LEU A 63 -6.88 25.48 10.24
CA LEU A 63 -5.43 25.54 10.51
C LEU A 63 -4.77 26.25 9.33
N LEU A 64 -4.17 27.41 9.58
CA LEU A 64 -3.69 28.36 8.57
C LEU A 64 -2.21 28.69 8.79
N SER A 65 -1.49 29.04 7.72
CA SER A 65 -0.11 29.57 7.80
C SER A 65 -0.03 31.07 7.61
N ARG A 66 -1.14 31.73 7.28
CA ARG A 66 -1.27 33.20 7.19
C ARG A 66 -2.66 33.66 7.61
N GLU A 67 -2.75 34.87 8.11
CA GLU A 67 -4.04 35.49 8.42
C GLU A 67 -4.83 35.78 7.14
N THR A 68 -6.15 35.61 7.21
CA THR A 68 -7.04 35.75 6.06
C THR A 68 -8.12 36.82 6.25
N GLY A 69 -8.08 37.56 7.38
CA GLY A 69 -9.09 38.56 7.71
C GLY A 69 -10.47 38.01 7.99
N SER A 70 -10.59 36.68 8.19
CA SER A 70 -11.85 36.00 8.43
C SER A 70 -12.22 36.04 9.92
N GLU A 71 -13.51 36.23 10.25
CA GLU A 71 -14.04 36.17 11.61
C GLU A 71 -14.24 34.72 12.14
N ILE A 72 -13.93 33.72 11.31
CA ILE A 72 -14.09 32.32 11.67
C ILE A 72 -12.99 31.86 12.64
N PRO A 73 -13.25 30.86 13.51
CA PRO A 73 -12.23 30.32 14.40
C PRO A 73 -11.06 29.70 13.61
N TYR A 74 -9.83 30.04 13.99
CA TYR A 74 -8.65 29.45 13.34
C TYR A 74 -7.44 29.33 14.27
N LEU A 75 -6.51 28.48 13.86
CA LEU A 75 -5.18 28.30 14.41
C LEU A 75 -4.15 28.84 13.41
N LEU A 76 -3.27 29.73 13.86
CA LEU A 76 -2.18 30.26 13.05
C LEU A 76 -0.86 29.55 13.39
N VAL A 77 -0.23 28.91 12.42
CA VAL A 77 1.04 28.19 12.51
C VAL A 77 2.01 28.67 11.44
N LYS A 78 3.29 28.31 11.55
CA LYS A 78 4.28 28.64 10.52
C LYS A 78 4.13 27.79 9.25
N ASP A 79 3.80 26.51 9.42
CA ASP A 79 3.65 25.52 8.34
C ASP A 79 2.53 24.54 8.69
N THR A 80 1.50 24.50 7.86
CA THR A 80 0.29 23.70 8.10
C THR A 80 0.53 22.21 7.92
N ARG A 81 1.49 21.81 7.07
CA ARG A 81 1.86 20.39 6.86
C ARG A 81 2.58 19.84 8.10
N SER A 82 3.57 20.56 8.60
CA SER A 82 4.27 20.19 9.84
C SER A 82 3.31 20.16 11.04
N ALA A 83 2.41 21.14 11.14
CA ALA A 83 1.41 21.20 12.20
C ALA A 83 0.40 20.05 12.15
N LEU A 84 0.01 19.59 10.95
CA LEU A 84 -0.83 18.40 10.75
C LEU A 84 -0.14 17.15 11.32
N GLY A 85 1.16 16.96 11.04
CA GLY A 85 1.95 15.86 11.59
C GLY A 85 2.05 15.92 13.12
N GLN A 86 2.33 17.11 13.68
CA GLN A 86 2.40 17.32 15.14
C GLN A 86 1.04 17.05 15.80
N LEU A 87 -0.06 17.50 15.21
CA LEU A 87 -1.41 17.23 15.71
C LEU A 87 -1.70 15.72 15.74
N ALA A 88 -1.34 15.01 14.67
CA ALA A 88 -1.48 13.56 14.61
C ALA A 88 -0.63 12.85 15.68
N GLN A 89 0.60 13.30 15.94
CA GLN A 89 1.45 12.76 16.99
C GLN A 89 0.84 12.99 18.40
N VAL A 90 0.29 14.18 18.65
CA VAL A 90 -0.42 14.48 19.91
C VAL A 90 -1.62 13.56 20.09
N TRP A 91 -2.40 13.35 19.01
CA TRP A 91 -3.54 12.45 19.01
C TRP A 91 -3.11 11.00 19.24
N ARG A 92 -2.03 10.55 18.58
CA ARG A 92 -1.45 9.21 18.77
C ARG A 92 -1.11 8.93 20.23
N LYS A 93 -0.48 9.90 20.90
CA LYS A 93 -0.12 9.80 22.33
C LYS A 93 -1.35 9.65 23.24
N ARG A 94 -2.47 10.30 22.90
CA ARG A 94 -3.71 10.22 23.68
C ARG A 94 -4.46 8.91 23.48
N CYS A 95 -4.38 8.30 22.29
CA CYS A 95 -5.23 7.15 21.96
C CYS A 95 -4.76 5.84 22.56
N GLY A 96 -3.45 5.67 22.86
CA GLY A 96 -2.90 4.51 23.57
C GLY A 96 -3.10 3.13 22.94
N LEU A 97 -3.63 3.02 21.68
CA LEU A 97 -3.84 1.74 21.01
C LEU A 97 -2.55 1.23 20.36
N PRO A 98 -2.39 -0.11 20.20
CA PRO A 98 -1.27 -0.68 19.44
C PRO A 98 -1.22 -0.17 18.00
N VAL A 99 -0.03 0.21 17.54
CA VAL A 99 0.25 0.66 16.18
C VAL A 99 1.30 -0.24 15.56
N VAL A 100 0.99 -0.83 14.41
CA VAL A 100 1.94 -1.56 13.58
C VAL A 100 2.26 -0.73 12.34
N ALA A 101 3.54 -0.43 12.13
CA ALA A 101 4.05 0.29 10.97
C ALA A 101 4.75 -0.64 9.99
N ILE A 102 4.49 -0.48 8.70
CA ILE A 102 4.99 -1.37 7.64
C ILE A 102 5.62 -0.53 6.53
N THR A 103 6.86 -0.85 6.16
CA THR A 103 7.52 -0.34 4.96
C THR A 103 8.16 -1.45 4.15
N GLY A 104 8.66 -1.13 2.96
CA GLY A 104 9.34 -2.06 2.05
C GLY A 104 9.32 -1.52 0.62
N SER A 105 10.16 -2.04 -0.25
CA SER A 105 10.11 -1.71 -1.68
C SER A 105 8.85 -2.27 -2.31
N ASN A 106 8.58 -3.55 -2.13
CA ASN A 106 7.43 -4.28 -2.65
C ASN A 106 6.64 -4.95 -1.52
N GLY A 107 5.34 -5.22 -1.73
CA GLY A 107 4.49 -5.98 -0.82
C GLY A 107 3.93 -5.20 0.38
N LYS A 108 4.30 -3.94 0.62
CA LYS A 108 3.80 -3.12 1.75
C LYS A 108 2.27 -3.20 1.91
N THR A 109 1.56 -2.85 0.85
CA THR A 109 0.09 -2.82 0.85
C THR A 109 -0.49 -4.21 1.08
N THR A 110 0.08 -5.24 0.47
CA THR A 110 -0.37 -6.62 0.64
C THR A 110 -0.16 -7.09 2.09
N VAL A 111 1.01 -6.84 2.68
CA VAL A 111 1.28 -7.16 4.11
C VAL A 111 0.34 -6.38 5.01
N LYS A 112 0.12 -5.07 4.75
CA LYS A 112 -0.82 -4.23 5.50
C LYS A 112 -2.25 -4.78 5.43
N GLU A 113 -2.74 -5.18 4.25
CA GLU A 113 -4.10 -5.73 4.11
C GLU A 113 -4.22 -7.15 4.72
N MET A 114 -3.21 -8.01 4.57
CA MET A 114 -3.18 -9.32 5.25
C MET A 114 -3.20 -9.15 6.77
N LEU A 115 -2.35 -8.28 7.33
CA LEU A 115 -2.35 -7.98 8.76
C LEU A 115 -3.68 -7.35 9.22
N SER A 116 -4.26 -6.48 8.41
CA SER A 116 -5.56 -5.89 8.71
C SER A 116 -6.67 -6.94 8.70
N ALA A 117 -6.61 -7.93 7.79
CA ALA A 117 -7.56 -9.06 7.77
C ALA A 117 -7.40 -9.94 9.02
N ILE A 118 -6.17 -10.23 9.43
CA ILE A 118 -5.86 -10.94 10.68
C ILE A 118 -6.42 -10.17 11.89
N ALA A 119 -6.14 -8.88 11.98
CA ALA A 119 -6.61 -8.05 13.08
C ALA A 119 -8.15 -7.93 13.11
N ARG A 120 -8.80 -7.89 11.95
CA ARG A 120 -10.27 -7.90 11.84
C ARG A 120 -10.88 -9.25 12.24
N ALA A 121 -10.18 -10.36 11.98
CA ALA A 121 -10.60 -11.67 12.46
C ALA A 121 -10.54 -11.78 13.99
N GLU A 122 -9.60 -11.06 14.63
CA GLU A 122 -9.47 -11.02 16.09
C GLU A 122 -10.53 -10.11 16.75
N TRP A 123 -10.72 -8.88 16.22
CA TRP A 123 -11.51 -7.85 16.93
C TRP A 123 -12.76 -7.39 16.18
N GLY A 124 -12.97 -7.81 14.94
CA GLY A 124 -14.05 -7.35 14.07
C GLY A 124 -13.67 -6.13 13.22
N ASN A 125 -14.41 -5.97 12.12
CA ASN A 125 -14.10 -5.02 11.04
C ASN A 125 -13.96 -3.56 11.49
N ASN A 126 -14.84 -3.11 12.39
CA ASN A 126 -14.89 -1.72 12.82
C ASN A 126 -13.81 -1.34 13.84
N HIS A 127 -13.11 -2.32 14.40
CA HIS A 127 -12.12 -2.12 15.46
C HIS A 127 -10.68 -1.97 14.96
N VAL A 128 -10.45 -2.08 13.66
CA VAL A 128 -9.12 -1.97 13.04
C VAL A 128 -9.07 -0.79 12.10
N LEU A 129 -8.20 0.18 12.41
CA LEU A 129 -7.88 1.26 11.52
C LEU A 129 -6.70 0.84 10.63
N SER A 130 -6.78 1.06 9.33
CA SER A 130 -5.66 0.81 8.41
C SER A 130 -5.50 1.93 7.39
N THR A 131 -4.29 2.15 6.91
CA THR A 131 -4.01 3.07 5.81
C THR A 131 -4.89 2.74 4.60
N ARG A 132 -5.64 3.70 4.12
CA ARG A 132 -6.49 3.57 2.93
C ARG A 132 -5.74 4.04 1.68
N GLY A 133 -5.86 3.30 0.59
CA GLY A 133 -5.22 3.65 -0.68
C GLY A 133 -3.71 3.88 -0.51
N ASN A 134 -3.23 5.04 -0.96
CA ASN A 134 -1.83 5.47 -0.88
C ASN A 134 -1.59 6.57 0.19
N PHE A 135 -2.40 6.66 1.23
CA PHE A 135 -2.25 7.64 2.32
C PHE A 135 -1.09 7.27 3.26
N ASN A 136 0.08 7.04 2.67
CA ASN A 136 1.28 6.52 3.33
C ASN A 136 2.44 7.53 3.39
N ASN A 137 2.17 8.82 3.12
CA ASN A 137 3.11 9.93 3.13
C ASN A 137 2.83 10.92 4.28
N GLU A 138 3.55 12.07 4.28
CA GLU A 138 3.51 13.12 5.31
C GLU A 138 2.15 13.83 5.47
N ILE A 139 1.21 13.60 4.58
CA ILE A 139 -0.17 14.09 4.67
C ILE A 139 -1.12 12.93 5.02
N GLY A 140 -1.01 11.83 4.30
CA GLY A 140 -1.94 10.71 4.40
C GLY A 140 -1.84 9.95 5.73
N LEU A 141 -0.62 9.71 6.23
CA LEU A 141 -0.42 9.02 7.50
C LEU A 141 -0.98 9.85 8.69
N PRO A 142 -0.69 11.17 8.84
CA PRO A 142 -1.35 12.00 9.84
C PRO A 142 -2.87 11.97 9.77
N LEU A 143 -3.45 12.12 8.57
CA LEU A 143 -4.91 12.04 8.38
C LEU A 143 -5.48 10.69 8.79
N THR A 144 -4.76 9.60 8.53
CA THR A 144 -5.15 8.25 8.97
C THR A 144 -5.14 8.16 10.50
N LEU A 145 -4.07 8.60 11.16
CA LEU A 145 -3.98 8.59 12.63
C LEU A 145 -5.08 9.43 13.30
N LEU A 146 -5.41 10.59 12.74
CA LEU A 146 -6.46 11.46 13.25
C LEU A 146 -7.88 10.85 13.13
N GLN A 147 -8.05 9.74 12.42
CA GLN A 147 -9.28 8.95 12.39
C GLN A 147 -9.39 7.95 13.55
N VAL A 148 -8.35 7.74 14.37
CA VAL A 148 -8.43 6.85 15.54
C VAL A 148 -9.56 7.31 16.47
N ARG A 149 -10.35 6.35 16.96
CA ARG A 149 -11.45 6.54 17.93
C ARG A 149 -11.31 5.50 19.05
N SER A 150 -12.01 5.71 20.15
CA SER A 150 -11.93 4.87 21.35
C SER A 150 -12.34 3.40 21.15
N PHE A 151 -13.11 3.11 20.11
CA PHE A 151 -13.50 1.74 19.77
C PHE A 151 -12.44 0.99 18.97
N HIS A 152 -11.45 1.66 18.37
CA HIS A 152 -10.36 0.98 17.69
C HIS A 152 -9.45 0.22 18.67
N ARG A 153 -9.05 -0.98 18.27
CA ARG A 153 -8.15 -1.87 19.02
C ARG A 153 -6.74 -1.90 18.46
N MET A 154 -6.58 -1.57 17.19
CA MET A 154 -5.29 -1.53 16.50
C MET A 154 -5.32 -0.54 15.35
N ALA A 155 -4.15 0.03 15.03
CA ALA A 155 -3.90 0.74 13.78
C ALA A 155 -2.77 0.06 13.00
N VAL A 156 -3.00 -0.19 11.68
CA VAL A 156 -2.02 -0.77 10.75
C VAL A 156 -1.66 0.30 9.73
N LEU A 157 -0.42 0.81 9.79
CA LEU A 157 0.03 1.96 9.03
C LEU A 157 1.07 1.57 7.99
N GLU A 158 0.78 1.85 6.72
CA GLU A 158 1.76 1.77 5.65
C GLU A 158 2.58 3.05 5.58
N MET A 159 3.91 2.93 5.40
CA MET A 159 4.84 4.06 5.23
C MET A 159 5.56 3.95 3.90
N GLY A 160 5.31 4.92 3.02
CA GLY A 160 5.99 5.12 1.75
C GLY A 160 7.09 6.17 1.86
N MET A 161 8.02 6.17 0.89
CA MET A 161 9.07 7.19 0.78
C MET A 161 9.55 7.35 -0.65
N ASN A 162 10.08 8.52 -0.96
CA ASN A 162 10.87 8.82 -2.14
C ASN A 162 12.30 9.29 -1.76
N HIS A 163 12.47 9.87 -0.56
CA HIS A 163 13.73 10.42 -0.07
C HIS A 163 14.08 9.89 1.31
N SER A 164 15.37 9.95 1.65
CA SER A 164 15.87 9.66 3.01
C SER A 164 15.29 10.67 4.01
N GLY A 165 14.99 10.19 5.24
CA GLY A 165 14.39 10.97 6.31
C GLY A 165 12.86 10.98 6.33
N GLU A 166 12.18 10.61 5.22
CA GLU A 166 10.72 10.57 5.18
C GLU A 166 10.16 9.47 6.09
N ILE A 167 10.73 8.26 6.07
CA ILE A 167 10.31 7.18 6.98
C ILE A 167 10.57 7.55 8.44
N ARG A 168 11.72 8.20 8.75
CA ARG A 168 12.01 8.71 10.10
C ARG A 168 10.92 9.68 10.57
N TYR A 169 10.53 10.62 9.71
CA TYR A 169 9.46 11.58 10.02
C TYR A 169 8.13 10.86 10.29
N LEU A 170 7.73 9.94 9.42
CA LEU A 170 6.47 9.21 9.54
C LEU A 170 6.45 8.31 10.79
N SER A 171 7.55 7.59 11.06
CA SER A 171 7.66 6.72 12.24
C SER A 171 7.68 7.53 13.53
N GLY A 172 8.30 8.72 13.51
CA GLY A 172 8.28 9.66 14.64
C GLY A 172 6.88 10.18 14.97
N ILE A 173 6.02 10.37 13.96
CA ILE A 173 4.60 10.72 14.16
C ILE A 173 3.81 9.51 14.68
N ALA A 174 3.98 8.36 14.04
CA ALA A 174 3.21 7.15 14.33
C ALA A 174 3.58 6.52 15.67
N MET A 175 4.86 6.64 16.10
CA MET A 175 5.40 6.00 17.30
C MET A 175 4.89 4.55 17.41
N PRO A 176 5.28 3.67 16.47
CA PRO A 176 4.74 2.32 16.40
C PRO A 176 5.21 1.46 17.58
N ASP A 177 4.38 0.50 17.96
CA ASP A 177 4.72 -0.57 18.91
C ASP A 177 5.41 -1.74 18.20
N VAL A 178 5.05 -1.95 16.91
CA VAL A 178 5.68 -2.93 16.02
C VAL A 178 6.05 -2.24 14.71
N ALA A 179 7.29 -2.41 14.25
CA ALA A 179 7.78 -1.87 13.00
C ALA A 179 8.35 -2.96 12.10
N LEU A 180 7.86 -3.04 10.85
CA LEU A 180 8.22 -4.07 9.89
C LEU A 180 8.87 -3.48 8.63
N VAL A 181 10.04 -3.99 8.24
CA VAL A 181 10.62 -3.81 6.92
C VAL A 181 10.46 -5.10 6.12
N ASN A 182 9.63 -5.07 5.06
CA ASN A 182 9.36 -6.25 4.25
C ASN A 182 10.55 -6.64 3.35
N ASN A 183 11.13 -5.68 2.64
CA ASN A 183 12.28 -5.88 1.75
C ASN A 183 12.87 -4.55 1.27
N ALA A 184 14.09 -4.61 0.68
CA ALA A 184 14.67 -3.52 -0.10
C ALA A 184 15.12 -4.02 -1.48
N GLN A 185 14.54 -3.46 -2.54
CA GLN A 185 14.72 -3.84 -3.94
C GLN A 185 14.87 -2.60 -4.82
N ASN A 186 14.98 -2.78 -6.14
CA ASN A 186 15.13 -1.72 -7.14
C ASN A 186 13.84 -0.88 -7.27
N ALA A 187 13.61 0.00 -6.31
CA ALA A 187 12.51 0.95 -6.28
C ALA A 187 13.01 2.29 -5.77
N HIS A 188 12.45 3.41 -6.25
CA HIS A 188 12.82 4.77 -5.86
C HIS A 188 14.31 5.12 -6.09
N LEU A 189 14.94 4.52 -7.11
CA LEU A 189 16.36 4.72 -7.41
C LEU A 189 16.64 6.14 -7.91
N GLU A 190 15.67 6.82 -8.50
CA GLU A 190 15.81 8.21 -8.93
C GLU A 190 16.11 9.14 -7.75
N GLY A 191 15.42 8.96 -6.61
CA GLY A 191 15.61 9.78 -5.42
C GLY A 191 16.74 9.34 -4.49
N LEU A 192 17.13 8.05 -4.52
CA LEU A 192 18.06 7.46 -3.54
C LEU A 192 19.34 6.88 -4.15
N GLY A 193 19.41 6.74 -5.47
CA GLY A 193 20.57 6.30 -6.23
C GLY A 193 20.90 4.81 -6.13
N THR A 194 20.91 4.22 -4.94
CA THR A 194 21.30 2.82 -4.72
C THR A 194 20.32 2.04 -3.88
N VAL A 195 20.26 0.72 -4.05
CA VAL A 195 19.41 -0.16 -3.21
C VAL A 195 19.87 -0.16 -1.75
N GLU A 196 21.15 0.07 -1.48
CA GLU A 196 21.65 0.21 -0.12
C GLU A 196 21.09 1.47 0.56
N ALA A 197 21.03 2.60 -0.16
CA ALA A 197 20.39 3.82 0.35
C ALA A 197 18.89 3.60 0.59
N VAL A 198 18.20 2.85 -0.29
CA VAL A 198 16.81 2.43 -0.08
C VAL A 198 16.67 1.61 1.20
N ALA A 199 17.56 0.64 1.44
CA ALA A 199 17.53 -0.19 2.63
C ALA A 199 17.77 0.62 3.93
N ARG A 200 18.71 1.57 3.91
CA ARG A 200 18.97 2.48 5.04
C ARG A 200 17.75 3.36 5.34
N ALA A 201 17.18 3.98 4.32
CA ALA A 201 16.01 4.83 4.48
C ALA A 201 14.78 4.06 5.00
N LYS A 202 14.58 2.81 4.56
CA LYS A 202 13.51 1.95 5.13
C LYS A 202 13.78 1.56 6.58
N GLY A 203 15.06 1.31 6.94
CA GLY A 203 15.46 1.01 8.32
C GLY A 203 15.20 2.15 9.30
N GLU A 204 15.00 3.38 8.85
CA GLU A 204 14.59 4.54 9.67
C GLU A 204 13.27 4.28 10.43
N ILE A 205 12.45 3.31 9.98
CA ILE A 205 11.19 2.96 10.65
C ILE A 205 11.41 2.52 12.10
N TYR A 206 12.56 1.90 12.39
CA TYR A 206 12.90 1.43 13.72
C TYR A 206 13.24 2.55 14.71
N GLU A 207 13.57 3.75 14.21
CA GLU A 207 13.82 4.92 15.07
C GLU A 207 12.54 5.39 15.79
N GLY A 208 11.36 5.13 15.20
CA GLY A 208 10.06 5.43 15.81
C GLY A 208 9.63 4.47 16.92
N LEU A 209 10.28 3.31 17.06
CA LEU A 209 9.96 2.34 18.09
C LEU A 209 10.33 2.86 19.48
N GLY A 210 9.42 2.70 20.44
CA GLY A 210 9.70 2.88 21.85
C GLY A 210 10.67 1.82 22.41
N SER A 211 11.02 1.93 23.70
CA SER A 211 11.92 0.97 24.36
C SER A 211 11.36 -0.46 24.41
N ALA A 212 10.04 -0.61 24.50
CA ALA A 212 9.33 -1.91 24.49
C ALA A 212 8.84 -2.31 23.10
N GLY A 213 9.20 -1.54 22.05
CA GLY A 213 8.76 -1.83 20.69
C GLY A 213 9.51 -2.99 20.06
N ILE A 214 8.83 -3.73 19.16
CA ILE A 214 9.36 -4.92 18.47
C ILE A 214 9.68 -4.60 17.02
N ALA A 215 10.91 -4.89 16.60
CA ALA A 215 11.36 -4.79 15.21
C ALA A 215 11.14 -6.11 14.49
N VAL A 216 10.31 -6.12 13.43
CA VAL A 216 10.05 -7.30 12.59
C VAL A 216 10.91 -7.19 11.33
N ILE A 217 11.83 -8.16 11.13
CA ILE A 217 12.89 -8.07 10.11
C ILE A 217 12.89 -9.31 9.22
N ASN A 218 12.95 -9.09 7.89
CA ASN A 218 13.12 -10.15 6.92
C ASN A 218 14.55 -10.73 6.98
N ALA A 219 14.68 -11.98 7.43
CA ALA A 219 15.96 -12.67 7.58
C ALA A 219 16.52 -13.20 6.23
N ASP A 220 15.69 -13.31 5.20
CA ASP A 220 16.11 -13.71 3.85
C ASP A 220 16.59 -12.52 2.99
N ASP A 221 16.39 -11.28 3.45
CA ASP A 221 16.87 -10.10 2.73
C ASP A 221 18.38 -9.87 2.96
N ARG A 222 19.11 -9.52 1.91
CA ARG A 222 20.56 -9.26 1.99
C ARG A 222 20.91 -8.11 2.96
N PHE A 223 19.98 -7.23 3.25
CA PHE A 223 20.14 -6.13 4.19
C PHE A 223 19.73 -6.46 5.62
N PHE A 224 19.43 -7.72 5.91
CA PHE A 224 19.15 -8.19 7.29
C PHE A 224 20.20 -7.72 8.31
N PRO A 225 21.53 -7.84 8.06
CA PRO A 225 22.54 -7.39 9.03
C PRO A 225 22.46 -5.88 9.33
N LEU A 226 22.16 -5.06 8.33
CA LEU A 226 21.96 -3.62 8.47
C LEU A 226 20.75 -3.33 9.36
N TRP A 227 19.60 -3.92 9.06
CA TRP A 227 18.36 -3.68 9.81
C TRP A 227 18.45 -4.20 11.24
N ARG A 228 19.09 -5.35 11.45
CA ARG A 228 19.38 -5.86 12.78
C ARG A 228 20.22 -4.89 13.62
N GLN A 229 21.15 -4.18 13.00
CA GLN A 229 21.95 -3.14 13.67
C GLN A 229 21.10 -1.90 13.98
N LEU A 230 20.28 -1.43 13.02
CA LEU A 230 19.44 -0.24 13.17
C LEU A 230 18.31 -0.45 14.21
N ALA A 231 17.82 -1.67 14.35
CA ALA A 231 16.78 -2.01 15.31
C ALA A 231 17.24 -2.02 16.77
N LYS A 232 18.56 -2.16 17.04
CA LYS A 232 19.09 -2.18 18.42
C LYS A 232 18.79 -0.88 19.19
N PRO A 233 18.49 -0.95 20.49
CA PRO A 233 18.46 -2.12 21.39
C PRO A 233 17.09 -2.82 21.52
N ARG A 234 16.16 -2.65 20.55
CA ARG A 234 14.79 -3.19 20.62
C ARG A 234 14.78 -4.70 20.46
N GLU A 235 13.71 -5.32 20.91
CA GLU A 235 13.40 -6.71 20.64
C GLU A 235 13.25 -6.93 19.13
N ILE A 236 13.75 -8.07 18.64
CA ILE A 236 13.74 -8.40 17.22
C ILE A 236 13.03 -9.73 17.03
N LEU A 237 12.02 -9.74 16.18
CA LEU A 237 11.37 -10.94 15.65
C LEU A 237 11.70 -11.05 14.16
N THR A 238 12.20 -12.20 13.73
CA THR A 238 12.64 -12.40 12.35
C THR A 238 11.69 -13.28 11.56
N PHE A 239 11.57 -13.03 10.27
CA PHE A 239 10.76 -13.84 9.36
C PHE A 239 11.45 -14.09 8.02
N GLY A 240 11.08 -15.17 7.35
CA GLY A 240 11.53 -15.50 6.01
C GLY A 240 11.06 -16.89 5.57
N ILE A 241 11.39 -17.31 4.35
CA ILE A 241 11.12 -18.67 3.89
C ILE A 241 12.19 -19.62 4.43
N SER A 242 13.46 -19.24 4.27
CA SER A 242 14.61 -20.07 4.60
C SER A 242 15.15 -19.82 6.01
N HIS A 243 15.13 -18.57 6.45
CA HIS A 243 15.69 -18.12 7.72
C HIS A 243 14.68 -17.30 8.51
N GLY A 244 14.83 -17.29 9.83
CA GLY A 244 14.00 -16.50 10.74
C GLY A 244 13.29 -17.36 11.80
N ASP A 245 12.71 -16.67 12.76
CA ASP A 245 11.90 -17.27 13.84
C ASP A 245 10.57 -17.77 13.30
N ILE A 246 10.01 -17.07 12.30
CA ILE A 246 8.80 -17.45 11.60
C ILE A 246 9.16 -17.77 10.16
N ARG A 247 8.85 -19.00 9.74
CA ARG A 247 9.14 -19.54 8.42
C ARG A 247 7.91 -20.21 7.82
N ALA A 248 7.99 -20.65 6.55
CA ALA A 248 6.94 -21.47 5.96
C ALA A 248 7.49 -22.56 5.04
N ARG A 249 6.76 -23.68 4.99
CA ARG A 249 6.76 -24.63 3.88
C ARG A 249 5.53 -24.32 3.03
N TYR A 250 5.62 -24.48 1.73
CA TYR A 250 4.49 -24.14 0.85
C TYR A 250 4.45 -24.97 -0.41
N VAL A 251 3.24 -25.05 -0.98
CA VAL A 251 2.97 -25.57 -2.33
C VAL A 251 2.21 -24.48 -3.08
N LEU A 252 2.78 -24.04 -4.21
CA LEU A 252 2.15 -23.06 -5.09
C LEU A 252 1.17 -23.76 -6.02
N GLU A 253 -0.05 -23.26 -6.09
CA GLU A 253 -1.10 -23.64 -7.02
C GLU A 253 -1.30 -22.51 -8.04
N ALA A 254 -2.05 -22.71 -9.09
CA ALA A 254 -2.26 -21.71 -10.14
C ALA A 254 -2.84 -20.40 -9.59
N VAL A 255 -3.81 -20.47 -8.70
CA VAL A 255 -4.56 -19.32 -8.17
C VAL A 255 -4.53 -19.20 -6.65
N SER A 256 -3.85 -20.09 -5.96
CA SER A 256 -3.74 -20.12 -4.49
C SER A 256 -2.39 -20.66 -4.04
N SER A 257 -2.17 -20.75 -2.73
CA SER A 257 -1.01 -21.40 -2.14
C SER A 257 -1.41 -22.13 -0.85
N ARG A 258 -0.93 -23.36 -0.66
CA ARG A 258 -1.01 -24.04 0.65
C ARG A 258 0.28 -23.78 1.38
N ILE A 259 0.18 -23.25 2.58
CA ILE A 259 1.33 -22.90 3.42
C ILE A 259 1.20 -23.56 4.80
N THR A 260 2.32 -24.07 5.29
CA THR A 260 2.47 -24.47 6.70
C THR A 260 3.43 -23.46 7.34
N LEU A 261 2.90 -22.51 8.10
CA LEU A 261 3.69 -21.56 8.88
C LEU A 261 4.35 -22.29 10.03
N LEU A 262 5.66 -22.12 10.19
CA LEU A 262 6.47 -22.64 11.28
C LEU A 262 6.69 -21.49 12.26
N LEU A 263 6.09 -21.59 13.43
CA LEU A 263 6.07 -20.54 14.44
C LEU A 263 7.13 -20.84 15.53
N PRO A 264 7.42 -19.90 16.43
CA PRO A 264 8.20 -20.17 17.62
C PRO A 264 7.64 -21.36 18.43
N ASP A 265 8.48 -21.98 19.27
CA ASP A 265 8.12 -23.14 20.11
C ASP A 265 7.69 -24.40 19.31
N ASN A 266 8.16 -24.50 18.05
CA ASN A 266 7.82 -25.59 17.13
C ASN A 266 6.33 -25.74 16.81
N ALA A 267 5.52 -24.72 17.05
CA ALA A 267 4.14 -24.70 16.60
C ALA A 267 4.06 -24.60 15.08
N ALA A 268 3.07 -25.26 14.49
CA ALA A 268 2.82 -25.21 13.06
C ALA A 268 1.35 -24.82 12.78
N LEU A 269 1.14 -24.01 11.76
CA LEU A 269 -0.18 -23.53 11.39
C LEU A 269 -0.37 -23.71 9.87
N ASP A 270 -1.28 -24.61 9.49
CA ASP A 270 -1.68 -24.78 8.08
C ASP A 270 -2.69 -23.71 7.69
N VAL A 271 -2.45 -23.10 6.52
CA VAL A 271 -3.27 -22.02 5.95
C VAL A 271 -3.41 -22.23 4.44
N ARG A 272 -4.60 -22.04 3.91
CA ARG A 272 -4.85 -21.92 2.48
C ARG A 272 -4.94 -20.43 2.12
N LEU A 273 -3.94 -19.93 1.44
CA LEU A 273 -3.88 -18.55 0.99
C LEU A 273 -4.50 -18.43 -0.41
N ASN A 274 -5.60 -17.68 -0.54
CA ASN A 274 -6.39 -17.56 -1.78
C ASN A 274 -5.80 -16.54 -2.78
N VAL A 275 -4.47 -16.43 -2.81
CA VAL A 275 -3.71 -15.62 -3.78
C VAL A 275 -2.48 -16.40 -4.23
N PRO A 276 -2.07 -16.26 -5.52
CA PRO A 276 -0.96 -17.01 -6.08
C PRO A 276 0.42 -16.41 -5.76
N GLY A 277 1.44 -17.24 -5.92
CA GLY A 277 2.83 -16.82 -6.01
C GLY A 277 3.59 -16.77 -4.67
N GLU A 278 4.88 -17.09 -4.75
CA GLU A 278 5.79 -17.14 -3.60
C GLU A 278 5.90 -15.79 -2.86
N HIS A 279 5.81 -14.67 -3.60
CA HIS A 279 5.82 -13.34 -2.99
C HIS A 279 4.66 -13.14 -2.00
N ASN A 280 3.48 -13.72 -2.26
CA ASN A 280 2.35 -13.68 -1.32
C ASN A 280 2.56 -14.62 -0.14
N VAL A 281 3.27 -15.74 -0.31
CA VAL A 281 3.73 -16.56 0.83
C VAL A 281 4.66 -15.73 1.73
N ARG A 282 5.65 -15.00 1.17
CA ARG A 282 6.52 -14.09 1.91
C ARG A 282 5.75 -12.99 2.64
N ASN A 283 4.77 -12.39 1.97
CA ASN A 283 3.90 -11.37 2.57
C ASN A 283 3.05 -11.95 3.72
N ALA A 284 2.56 -13.18 3.59
CA ALA A 284 1.81 -13.86 4.65
C ALA A 284 2.68 -14.17 5.87
N ILE A 285 3.94 -14.60 5.67
CA ILE A 285 4.89 -14.81 6.77
C ILE A 285 5.18 -13.47 7.47
N ALA A 286 5.39 -12.39 6.73
CA ALA A 286 5.61 -11.04 7.26
C ALA A 286 4.41 -10.55 8.08
N ALA A 287 3.18 -10.73 7.55
CA ALA A 287 1.94 -10.37 8.25
C ALA A 287 1.75 -11.20 9.53
N THR A 288 2.07 -12.51 9.49
CA THR A 288 2.06 -13.40 10.65
C THR A 288 3.03 -12.92 11.72
N ALA A 289 4.27 -12.56 11.33
CA ALA A 289 5.28 -12.06 12.25
C ALA A 289 4.83 -10.76 12.94
N ALA A 290 4.27 -9.82 12.18
CA ALA A 290 3.74 -8.59 12.72
C ALA A 290 2.53 -8.81 13.63
N ALA A 291 1.66 -9.78 13.30
CA ALA A 291 0.50 -10.16 14.11
C ALA A 291 0.93 -10.76 15.46
N LEU A 292 1.88 -11.70 15.45
CA LEU A 292 2.43 -12.29 16.68
C LEU A 292 3.14 -11.25 17.55
N ALA A 293 3.95 -10.36 16.93
CA ALA A 293 4.59 -9.26 17.65
C ALA A 293 3.56 -8.30 18.27
N ALA A 294 2.38 -8.18 17.69
CA ALA A 294 1.28 -7.37 18.21
C ALA A 294 0.36 -8.13 19.19
N GLY A 295 0.68 -9.40 19.54
CA GLY A 295 -0.07 -10.22 20.49
C GLY A 295 -1.37 -10.81 19.93
N ILE A 296 -1.53 -10.93 18.61
CA ILE A 296 -2.72 -11.54 17.99
C ILE A 296 -2.60 -13.07 18.03
N GLY A 297 -3.72 -13.72 18.34
CA GLY A 297 -3.79 -15.18 18.46
C GLY A 297 -3.70 -15.92 17.12
N ILE A 298 -3.24 -17.20 17.18
CA ILE A 298 -2.99 -18.04 15.98
C ILE A 298 -4.27 -18.35 15.17
N ASP A 299 -5.42 -18.47 15.83
CA ASP A 299 -6.69 -18.72 15.14
C ASP A 299 -7.13 -17.50 14.30
N ALA A 300 -6.91 -16.29 14.81
CA ALA A 300 -7.15 -15.07 14.04
C ALA A 300 -6.18 -14.94 12.86
N ILE A 301 -4.91 -15.38 13.04
CA ILE A 301 -3.92 -15.41 11.94
C ILE A 301 -4.42 -16.34 10.84
N ARG A 302 -4.86 -17.57 11.17
CA ARG A 302 -5.43 -18.50 10.19
C ARG A 302 -6.63 -17.89 9.48
N ASN A 303 -7.62 -17.49 10.25
CA ASN A 303 -8.89 -16.98 9.70
C ASN A 303 -8.70 -15.74 8.82
N GLY A 304 -7.82 -14.82 9.23
CA GLY A 304 -7.52 -13.60 8.48
C GLY A 304 -6.78 -13.87 7.17
N LEU A 305 -5.81 -14.80 7.16
CA LEU A 305 -5.07 -15.16 5.95
C LEU A 305 -5.95 -15.97 4.97
N GLU A 306 -6.77 -16.91 5.44
CA GLU A 306 -7.69 -17.67 4.60
C GLU A 306 -8.82 -16.82 4.05
N GLY A 307 -9.28 -15.81 4.81
CA GLY A 307 -10.27 -14.81 4.35
C GLY A 307 -9.70 -13.73 3.43
N PHE A 308 -8.37 -13.68 3.22
CA PHE A 308 -7.76 -12.65 2.39
C PHE A 308 -7.96 -12.93 0.90
N ALA A 309 -8.67 -12.05 0.21
CA ALA A 309 -9.05 -12.18 -1.21
C ALA A 309 -8.14 -11.38 -2.18
N GLY A 310 -6.95 -10.95 -1.73
CA GLY A 310 -6.05 -10.12 -2.52
C GLY A 310 -6.31 -8.62 -2.38
N VAL A 311 -5.51 -7.84 -3.11
CA VAL A 311 -5.60 -6.39 -3.17
C VAL A 311 -5.82 -5.98 -4.61
N SER A 312 -6.75 -5.06 -4.86
CA SER A 312 -7.03 -4.57 -6.22
C SER A 312 -5.75 -4.03 -6.88
N GLY A 313 -5.49 -4.49 -8.12
CA GLY A 313 -4.31 -4.11 -8.87
C GLY A 313 -2.99 -4.71 -8.36
N ARG A 314 -3.02 -5.76 -7.53
CA ARG A 314 -1.85 -6.45 -6.96
C ARG A 314 -1.92 -7.96 -7.20
N LEU A 315 -1.78 -8.39 -8.46
CA LEU A 315 -1.97 -9.76 -8.91
C LEU A 315 -3.32 -10.35 -8.48
N GLN A 316 -4.35 -9.49 -8.48
CA GLN A 316 -5.72 -9.91 -8.19
C GLN A 316 -6.26 -10.73 -9.35
N ILE A 317 -6.86 -11.88 -9.01
CA ILE A 317 -7.51 -12.75 -9.99
C ILE A 317 -8.90 -12.23 -10.27
N LYS A 318 -9.24 -12.09 -11.54
CA LYS A 318 -10.54 -11.63 -12.03
C LYS A 318 -11.02 -12.45 -13.22
N SER A 319 -12.33 -12.50 -13.39
CA SER A 319 -12.94 -13.11 -14.58
C SER A 319 -12.91 -12.14 -15.75
N GLY A 320 -12.32 -12.56 -16.85
CA GLY A 320 -12.27 -11.79 -18.10
C GLY A 320 -13.34 -12.18 -19.08
N GLN A 321 -13.53 -11.35 -20.12
CA GLN A 321 -14.43 -11.63 -21.24
C GLN A 321 -14.07 -12.99 -21.89
N ASN A 322 -15.04 -13.63 -22.51
CA ASN A 322 -14.89 -14.94 -23.16
C ASN A 322 -14.37 -16.07 -22.23
N GLY A 323 -14.47 -15.90 -20.92
CA GLY A 323 -13.99 -16.87 -19.92
C GLY A 323 -12.49 -16.81 -19.64
N ALA A 324 -11.77 -15.82 -20.15
CA ALA A 324 -10.35 -15.64 -19.87
C ALA A 324 -10.10 -15.33 -18.38
N LEU A 325 -8.90 -15.70 -17.89
CA LEU A 325 -8.44 -15.35 -16.56
C LEU A 325 -7.62 -14.05 -16.62
N LEU A 326 -7.95 -13.06 -15.79
CA LEU A 326 -7.18 -11.84 -15.67
C LEU A 326 -6.35 -11.86 -14.38
N LEU A 327 -5.07 -11.62 -14.49
CA LEU A 327 -4.14 -11.29 -13.41
C LEU A 327 -3.97 -9.76 -13.40
N ASP A 328 -4.79 -9.08 -12.57
CA ASP A 328 -4.76 -7.63 -12.43
C ASP A 328 -3.60 -7.22 -11.52
N ASP A 329 -2.50 -6.77 -12.12
CA ASP A 329 -1.34 -6.18 -11.43
C ASP A 329 -1.09 -4.73 -11.89
N SER A 330 -2.18 -4.01 -12.15
CA SER A 330 -2.21 -2.72 -12.81
C SER A 330 -1.82 -1.52 -11.94
N TYR A 331 -1.68 -1.68 -10.61
CA TYR A 331 -1.49 -0.56 -9.70
C TYR A 331 -0.17 0.18 -9.91
N ASN A 332 0.95 -0.55 -10.04
CA ASN A 332 2.29 0.01 -10.27
C ASN A 332 3.24 -1.05 -10.84
N ALA A 333 4.36 -0.62 -11.44
CA ALA A 333 5.35 -1.51 -12.02
C ALA A 333 6.78 -1.02 -11.70
N ASN A 334 7.63 -1.97 -11.27
CA ASN A 334 9.08 -1.87 -11.27
C ASN A 334 9.67 -3.21 -11.74
N PRO A 335 10.94 -3.29 -12.14
CA PRO A 335 11.51 -4.51 -12.72
C PRO A 335 11.35 -5.76 -11.86
N ASP A 336 11.57 -5.66 -10.54
CA ASP A 336 11.46 -6.79 -9.62
C ASP A 336 10.00 -7.27 -9.48
N SER A 337 9.04 -6.34 -9.41
CA SER A 337 7.62 -6.69 -9.34
C SER A 337 7.09 -7.27 -10.65
N VAL A 338 7.60 -6.80 -11.80
CA VAL A 338 7.26 -7.36 -13.11
C VAL A 338 7.78 -8.78 -13.25
N ARG A 339 9.04 -9.05 -12.86
CA ARG A 339 9.60 -10.41 -12.83
C ARG A 339 8.72 -11.37 -12.03
N VAL A 340 8.32 -10.97 -10.83
CA VAL A 340 7.43 -11.78 -9.98
C VAL A 340 6.09 -12.05 -10.66
N ALA A 341 5.52 -11.06 -11.34
CA ALA A 341 4.25 -11.22 -12.04
C ALA A 341 4.38 -12.16 -13.26
N ILE A 342 5.49 -12.09 -14.00
CA ILE A 342 5.83 -13.03 -15.08
C ILE A 342 5.93 -14.46 -14.54
N ASP A 343 6.58 -14.68 -13.39
CA ASP A 343 6.69 -15.99 -12.75
C ASP A 343 5.31 -16.60 -12.40
N VAL A 344 4.36 -15.76 -11.97
CA VAL A 344 2.98 -16.18 -11.70
C VAL A 344 2.25 -16.52 -13.01
N LEU A 345 2.38 -15.69 -14.04
CA LEU A 345 1.77 -15.94 -15.35
C LEU A 345 2.31 -17.23 -15.99
N ALA A 346 3.63 -17.45 -15.91
CA ALA A 346 4.28 -18.62 -16.49
C ALA A 346 3.75 -19.96 -15.93
N ARG A 347 3.24 -19.96 -14.69
CA ARG A 347 2.63 -21.14 -14.04
C ARG A 347 1.18 -21.37 -14.41
N GLN A 348 0.54 -20.44 -15.13
CA GLN A 348 -0.85 -20.62 -15.53
C GLN A 348 -0.96 -21.63 -16.67
N PRO A 349 -2.06 -22.40 -16.70
CA PRO A 349 -2.34 -23.29 -17.85
C PRO A 349 -2.77 -22.47 -19.07
N GLY A 350 -2.71 -23.11 -20.24
CA GLY A 350 -3.20 -22.54 -21.49
C GLY A 350 -2.30 -21.43 -22.05
N ARG A 351 -2.91 -20.56 -22.86
CA ARG A 351 -2.21 -19.45 -23.53
C ARG A 351 -1.98 -18.30 -22.53
N LYS A 352 -0.77 -17.82 -22.47
CA LYS A 352 -0.29 -16.79 -21.56
C LYS A 352 0.03 -15.51 -22.32
N ILE A 353 -0.68 -14.46 -22.04
CA ILE A 353 -0.51 -13.14 -22.67
C ILE A 353 -0.11 -12.12 -21.60
N PHE A 354 0.97 -11.40 -21.87
CA PHE A 354 1.38 -10.29 -21.02
C PHE A 354 1.08 -8.94 -21.69
N ILE A 355 0.37 -8.07 -21.00
CA ILE A 355 0.07 -6.69 -21.40
C ILE A 355 0.88 -5.76 -20.50
N LEU A 356 1.89 -5.09 -21.08
CA LEU A 356 2.84 -4.25 -20.36
C LEU A 356 2.71 -2.79 -20.77
N GLY A 357 2.42 -1.92 -19.78
CA GLY A 357 2.63 -0.48 -19.86
C GLY A 357 4.03 -0.08 -19.41
N ASP A 358 4.40 1.19 -19.56
CA ASP A 358 5.70 1.70 -19.15
C ASP A 358 5.95 1.52 -17.64
N MET A 359 7.21 1.27 -17.29
CA MET A 359 7.73 1.35 -15.92
C MET A 359 8.37 2.73 -15.72
N GLY A 360 7.95 3.44 -14.67
CA GLY A 360 8.47 4.76 -14.29
C GLY A 360 9.56 4.70 -13.21
N GLU A 361 10.14 5.86 -12.88
CA GLU A 361 11.10 6.07 -11.78
C GLU A 361 12.41 5.26 -11.92
N LEU A 362 12.82 4.94 -13.16
CA LEU A 362 14.00 4.10 -13.45
C LEU A 362 15.22 4.91 -13.89
N GLY A 363 15.07 6.23 -14.12
CA GLY A 363 16.15 7.12 -14.54
C GLY A 363 16.76 6.70 -15.88
N GLU A 364 18.07 6.87 -16.05
CA GLU A 364 18.80 6.58 -17.29
C GLU A 364 18.73 5.11 -17.74
N LYS A 365 18.42 4.18 -16.83
CA LYS A 365 18.34 2.75 -17.12
C LYS A 365 16.99 2.31 -17.71
N THR A 366 16.06 3.22 -17.90
CA THR A 366 14.67 2.91 -18.30
C THR A 366 14.58 2.01 -19.52
N ALA A 367 15.22 2.36 -20.62
CA ALA A 367 15.19 1.56 -21.85
C ALA A 367 15.79 0.14 -21.66
N GLY A 368 16.96 0.06 -21.03
CA GLY A 368 17.63 -1.24 -20.77
C GLY A 368 16.83 -2.16 -19.85
N LEU A 369 16.14 -1.59 -18.85
CA LEU A 369 15.31 -2.37 -17.96
C LEU A 369 14.01 -2.86 -18.64
N HIS A 370 13.44 -2.09 -19.58
CA HIS A 370 12.34 -2.58 -20.40
C HIS A 370 12.78 -3.72 -21.33
N SER A 371 13.96 -3.59 -21.98
CA SER A 371 14.53 -4.67 -22.77
C SER A 371 14.73 -5.94 -21.95
N TYR A 372 15.29 -5.82 -20.74
CA TYR A 372 15.46 -6.93 -19.80
C TYR A 372 14.13 -7.62 -19.48
N ILE A 373 13.04 -6.88 -19.30
CA ILE A 373 11.70 -7.46 -19.09
C ILE A 373 11.24 -8.24 -20.33
N GLY A 374 11.52 -7.75 -21.54
CA GLY A 374 11.22 -8.47 -22.77
C GLY A 374 11.96 -9.82 -22.83
N ASP A 375 13.25 -9.86 -22.50
CA ASP A 375 14.04 -11.09 -22.42
C ASP A 375 13.47 -12.05 -21.36
N LEU A 376 13.17 -11.56 -20.16
CA LEU A 376 12.54 -12.37 -19.10
C LEU A 376 11.21 -12.96 -19.54
N THR A 377 10.38 -12.19 -20.24
CA THR A 377 9.06 -12.64 -20.73
C THR A 377 9.21 -13.78 -21.73
N ARG A 378 10.19 -13.67 -22.65
CA ARG A 378 10.52 -14.74 -23.59
C ARG A 378 11.02 -16.01 -22.87
N ASP A 379 12.00 -15.83 -21.96
CA ASP A 379 12.67 -16.92 -21.27
C ASP A 379 11.73 -17.67 -20.30
N ALA A 380 10.69 -17.00 -19.82
CA ALA A 380 9.61 -17.60 -19.04
C ALA A 380 8.56 -18.36 -19.86
N GLY A 381 8.69 -18.39 -21.20
CA GLY A 381 7.77 -19.10 -22.10
C GLY A 381 6.38 -18.48 -22.15
N ILE A 382 6.28 -17.14 -22.10
CA ILE A 382 5.03 -16.43 -22.33
C ILE A 382 4.74 -16.40 -23.82
N ASP A 383 3.50 -16.70 -24.22
CA ASP A 383 3.14 -16.91 -25.62
C ASP A 383 3.06 -15.60 -26.41
N ALA A 384 2.57 -14.52 -25.79
CA ALA A 384 2.48 -13.21 -26.46
C ALA A 384 2.73 -12.04 -25.51
N LEU A 385 3.36 -10.98 -26.03
CA LEU A 385 3.60 -9.72 -25.33
C LEU A 385 2.98 -8.55 -26.10
N TYR A 386 2.03 -7.86 -25.50
CA TYR A 386 1.42 -6.65 -26.02
C TYR A 386 1.84 -5.46 -25.15
N THR A 387 2.26 -4.36 -25.81
CA THR A 387 2.83 -3.23 -25.09
C THR A 387 2.13 -1.92 -25.45
N VAL A 388 2.07 -1.00 -24.48
CA VAL A 388 1.54 0.36 -24.68
C VAL A 388 2.36 1.37 -23.88
N GLY A 389 2.74 2.48 -24.51
CA GLY A 389 3.58 3.51 -23.89
C GLY A 389 4.84 3.77 -24.70
N HIS A 390 5.73 4.62 -24.17
CA HIS A 390 6.93 5.03 -24.91
C HIS A 390 8.08 4.03 -24.78
N TYR A 391 8.34 3.52 -23.56
CA TYR A 391 9.48 2.66 -23.26
C TYR A 391 9.16 1.17 -23.36
N SER A 392 7.92 0.77 -23.24
CA SER A 392 7.51 -0.64 -23.31
C SER A 392 7.71 -1.26 -24.70
N LEU A 393 7.89 -0.44 -25.74
CA LEU A 393 8.33 -0.90 -27.06
C LEU A 393 9.67 -1.67 -27.02
N GLN A 394 10.62 -1.26 -26.18
CA GLN A 394 11.90 -1.95 -26.01
C GLN A 394 11.72 -3.37 -25.47
N ALA A 395 10.72 -3.57 -24.60
CA ALA A 395 10.40 -4.91 -24.11
C ALA A 395 9.90 -5.82 -25.24
N LEU A 396 9.03 -5.31 -26.12
CA LEU A 396 8.56 -6.06 -27.28
C LEU A 396 9.69 -6.42 -28.24
N GLN A 397 10.59 -5.48 -28.52
CA GLN A 397 11.75 -5.70 -29.40
C GLN A 397 12.70 -6.79 -28.85
N SER A 398 12.88 -6.87 -27.55
CA SER A 398 13.70 -7.91 -26.90
C SER A 398 12.98 -9.24 -26.78
N PHE A 399 11.67 -9.25 -26.63
CA PHE A 399 10.85 -10.46 -26.53
C PHE A 399 10.95 -11.34 -27.78
N LYS A 400 10.97 -10.74 -28.97
CA LYS A 400 11.14 -11.42 -30.27
C LYS A 400 10.13 -12.55 -30.58
N GLY A 401 8.99 -12.56 -29.85
CA GLY A 401 7.89 -13.50 -30.04
C GLY A 401 6.66 -12.85 -30.62
N GLU A 402 5.50 -13.51 -30.47
CA GLU A 402 4.22 -12.94 -30.88
C GLU A 402 3.90 -11.69 -30.06
N GLY A 403 3.57 -10.59 -30.75
CA GLY A 403 3.20 -9.37 -30.02
C GLY A 403 3.02 -8.16 -30.93
N LYS A 404 2.49 -7.10 -30.35
CA LYS A 404 2.29 -5.81 -31.00
C LYS A 404 2.41 -4.67 -29.99
N HIS A 405 2.96 -3.54 -30.43
CA HIS A 405 2.93 -2.29 -29.71
C HIS A 405 1.74 -1.44 -30.15
N PHE A 406 1.16 -0.70 -29.21
CA PHE A 406 0.02 0.17 -29.43
C PHE A 406 0.32 1.58 -28.91
N ASP A 407 -0.23 2.59 -29.60
CA ASP A 407 -0.11 3.99 -29.20
C ASP A 407 -1.10 4.34 -28.07
N ASP A 408 -2.24 3.63 -28.00
CA ASP A 408 -3.25 3.84 -26.97
C ASP A 408 -3.87 2.52 -26.45
N GLN A 409 -4.52 2.64 -25.29
CA GLN A 409 -5.13 1.49 -24.60
C GLN A 409 -6.43 1.01 -25.25
N VAL A 410 -7.12 1.84 -26.04
CA VAL A 410 -8.40 1.48 -26.68
C VAL A 410 -8.13 0.48 -27.79
N GLU A 411 -7.18 0.83 -28.70
CA GLU A 411 -6.76 -0.08 -29.78
C GLU A 411 -6.22 -1.41 -29.24
N LEU A 412 -5.42 -1.35 -28.17
CA LEU A 412 -4.90 -2.54 -27.48
C LEU A 412 -6.05 -3.44 -27.00
N VAL A 413 -7.04 -2.88 -26.31
CA VAL A 413 -8.21 -3.62 -25.79
C VAL A 413 -9.01 -4.26 -26.94
N GLU A 414 -9.29 -3.52 -28.02
CA GLU A 414 -10.00 -4.04 -29.17
C GLU A 414 -9.27 -5.20 -29.84
N HIS A 415 -7.95 -5.14 -29.89
CA HIS A 415 -7.12 -6.20 -30.42
C HIS A 415 -7.16 -7.46 -29.54
N ILE A 416 -6.99 -7.29 -28.22
CA ILE A 416 -6.97 -8.38 -27.24
C ILE A 416 -8.32 -9.11 -27.18
N ARG A 417 -9.44 -8.40 -27.21
CA ARG A 417 -10.80 -9.00 -27.20
C ARG A 417 -11.01 -10.08 -28.27
N LYS A 418 -10.33 -9.94 -29.42
CA LYS A 418 -10.45 -10.89 -30.54
C LYS A 418 -9.59 -12.13 -30.37
N GLN A 419 -8.70 -12.15 -29.39
CA GLN A 419 -7.70 -13.21 -29.19
C GLN A 419 -7.88 -14.04 -27.94
N ILE A 420 -8.76 -13.61 -27.02
CA ILE A 420 -8.95 -14.24 -25.73
C ILE A 420 -10.11 -15.22 -25.72
N ASP A 421 -9.92 -16.33 -25.02
CA ASP A 421 -10.90 -17.36 -24.77
C ASP A 421 -10.73 -17.95 -23.36
N LYS A 422 -11.51 -18.97 -23.03
CA LYS A 422 -11.48 -19.65 -21.71
C LYS A 422 -10.15 -20.34 -21.38
N ASN A 423 -9.26 -20.51 -22.34
CA ASN A 423 -7.93 -21.11 -22.13
C ASN A 423 -6.83 -20.03 -22.06
N THR A 424 -7.20 -18.75 -22.03
CA THR A 424 -6.27 -17.62 -22.03
C THR A 424 -6.14 -17.02 -20.64
N THR A 425 -4.90 -16.81 -20.19
CA THR A 425 -4.59 -16.00 -19.01
C THR A 425 -3.87 -14.73 -19.43
N LEU A 426 -4.38 -13.59 -18.95
CA LEU A 426 -3.83 -12.26 -19.21
C LEU A 426 -3.20 -11.70 -17.95
N LEU A 427 -1.93 -11.29 -18.00
CA LEU A 427 -1.32 -10.43 -17.00
C LEU A 427 -1.37 -8.98 -17.49
N ILE A 428 -1.86 -8.05 -16.67
CA ILE A 428 -1.95 -6.62 -17.02
C ILE A 428 -1.17 -5.82 -15.98
N LYS A 429 -0.10 -5.12 -16.42
CA LYS A 429 0.80 -4.39 -15.52
C LYS A 429 1.40 -3.15 -16.17
N GLY A 430 1.61 -2.10 -15.36
CA GLY A 430 2.28 -0.86 -15.74
C GLY A 430 2.38 0.08 -14.55
N SER A 431 3.21 1.11 -14.66
CA SER A 431 3.34 2.13 -13.61
C SER A 431 2.05 2.92 -13.42
N ARG A 432 1.90 3.55 -12.25
CA ARG A 432 0.66 4.22 -11.82
C ARG A 432 0.16 5.27 -12.82
N PHE A 433 1.07 6.02 -13.45
CA PHE A 433 0.71 7.04 -14.44
C PHE A 433 0.09 6.45 -15.72
N MET A 434 0.37 5.18 -16.06
CA MET A 434 -0.19 4.47 -17.20
C MET A 434 -1.67 4.13 -17.02
N LYS A 435 -2.17 4.09 -15.78
CA LYS A 435 -3.58 3.79 -15.45
C LYS A 435 -4.06 2.49 -16.10
N MET A 436 -3.25 1.42 -16.01
CA MET A 436 -3.53 0.12 -16.65
C MET A 436 -4.80 -0.56 -16.11
N GLU A 437 -5.36 -0.10 -14.99
CA GLU A 437 -6.69 -0.50 -14.51
C GLU A 437 -7.81 -0.25 -15.53
N ARG A 438 -7.62 0.68 -16.47
CA ARG A 438 -8.57 0.93 -17.57
C ARG A 438 -8.64 -0.27 -18.53
N VAL A 439 -7.49 -0.88 -18.83
CA VAL A 439 -7.40 -2.09 -19.65
C VAL A 439 -8.05 -3.26 -18.92
N VAL A 440 -7.81 -3.40 -17.60
CA VAL A 440 -8.45 -4.41 -16.76
C VAL A 440 -9.97 -4.28 -16.82
N HIS A 441 -10.52 -3.10 -16.50
CA HIS A 441 -11.97 -2.87 -16.51
C HIS A 441 -12.61 -3.10 -17.89
N ALA A 442 -11.88 -2.79 -18.96
CA ALA A 442 -12.40 -2.99 -20.31
C ALA A 442 -12.42 -4.47 -20.74
N LEU A 443 -11.59 -5.34 -20.12
CA LEU A 443 -11.50 -6.78 -20.41
C LEU A 443 -12.20 -7.64 -19.35
N GLU A 444 -12.56 -7.09 -18.20
CA GLU A 444 -13.27 -7.76 -17.13
C GLU A 444 -14.70 -8.10 -17.56
N THR A 445 -15.20 -9.27 -17.14
CA THR A 445 -16.62 -9.60 -17.32
C THR A 445 -17.44 -8.76 -16.35
N VAL A 446 -18.33 -7.94 -16.86
CA VAL A 446 -19.35 -7.30 -16.03
C VAL A 446 -20.36 -8.39 -15.68
N GLU A 447 -20.35 -8.88 -14.44
CA GLU A 447 -21.48 -9.64 -13.94
C GLU A 447 -22.67 -8.67 -13.95
N ASN A 448 -23.61 -8.88 -14.88
CA ASN A 448 -24.91 -8.25 -14.82
C ASN A 448 -25.56 -8.66 -13.49
N VAL A 449 -25.58 -7.77 -12.54
CA VAL A 449 -26.45 -7.86 -11.37
C VAL A 449 -27.89 -7.53 -11.84
N ASP A 450 -28.38 -8.31 -12.81
CA ASP A 450 -29.80 -8.39 -13.16
C ASP A 450 -30.47 -9.35 -12.17
N GLY A 451 -30.88 -8.83 -11.02
CA GLY A 451 -31.53 -9.63 -9.99
C GLY A 451 -32.11 -8.85 -8.81
N PHE A 452 -32.39 -7.56 -8.98
CA PHE A 452 -33.29 -6.85 -8.07
C PHE A 452 -34.20 -5.88 -8.86
N ARG A 453 -35.09 -6.47 -9.70
CA ARG A 453 -36.40 -5.86 -9.96
C ARG A 453 -37.31 -6.45 -8.90
N GLY A 454 -37.77 -5.63 -8.01
CA GLY A 454 -38.73 -6.07 -7.02
C GLY A 454 -39.19 -4.91 -6.16
N ASP A 455 -40.25 -4.27 -6.61
CA ASP A 455 -41.33 -3.68 -5.86
C ASP A 455 -41.06 -2.44 -5.00
N THR A 456 -41.19 -1.32 -5.66
CA THR A 456 -41.83 -0.14 -5.10
C THR A 456 -43.24 -0.52 -4.59
N CYS A 457 -43.49 -0.33 -3.29
CA CYS A 457 -44.81 0.10 -2.80
C CYS A 457 -44.69 0.70 -1.39
N PHE A 458 -45.09 1.95 -1.31
CA PHE A 458 -45.44 2.81 -0.16
C PHE A 458 -44.31 3.36 0.70
#